data_0f50beefeaa9282c05ff2543b5ca59e8
#
_entry.id   0f50beefeaa9282c05ff2543b5ca59e8
#
_cell.length_a   1.000
_cell.length_b   1.000
_cell.length_c   1.000
_cell.angle_alpha   90.00
_cell.angle_beta   90.00
_cell.angle_gamma   90.00
#
_symmetry.space_group_name_H-M   'P 1'
#
loop_
_entity.id
_entity.type
_entity.pdbx_description
1 polymer ?
#
loop_
_entity_poly.entity_id
_entity_poly.type
_entity_poly.pdbx_seq_one_letter_code
_entity_poly.pdbx_strand_id
1 'polypeptide(L)'
;MKDVFRGSNPLVPAIIYSHNIFGEKLKMNILITGAAGFVGRNLVENLKAIRDGKNRTRPNLKIDKIYEYDLNNSQEELDAFCSDCDFVFNLAGVNRPKDVAEFKAGNFGFASQLLATLKKHNNKCPVMLSSSIQATLAGRFGTSEYGLSKKAGEELFFNYAKETGAVVYVYRFPNLAGKWIKPNYNSAIGTFCYNIANDLPITVNDPTTELELLFIDDLLEELYDCLEGKPHHCDYPQAGSIIDGIEYDGLTPLWTDEGTDEGRYCGCPVTHKATLGRIVELLHTFHDQPQNLIMPAIPPNSFEKKLYSMYLSYLPKEKITFDLKMNTDERGSFTEDKFGN
;
A
#
# COMPACT_ATOMS: atom_id res chain seq x y z
N MET A 1 -22.41 -1.23 -39.79
CA MET A 1 -21.23 -0.36 -39.78
C MET A 1 -20.97 -0.02 -38.32
N LYS A 2 -20.18 -0.85 -37.66
CA LYS A 2 -19.69 -0.69 -36.29
C LYS A 2 -18.25 -1.18 -36.29
N ASP A 3 -17.34 -0.31 -36.67
CA ASP A 3 -15.92 -0.48 -36.38
C ASP A 3 -15.60 0.51 -35.26
N VAL A 4 -15.65 0.03 -34.02
CA VAL A 4 -15.12 0.73 -32.87
C VAL A 4 -13.79 0.08 -32.55
N PHE A 5 -12.75 0.85 -32.67
CA PHE A 5 -11.35 0.62 -32.38
C PHE A 5 -11.10 -0.43 -31.26
N ARG A 6 -10.75 -1.64 -31.66
CA ARG A 6 -9.98 -2.55 -30.83
C ARG A 6 -8.50 -2.18 -30.97
N GLY A 7 -8.03 -1.35 -30.08
CA GLY A 7 -6.60 -1.20 -29.86
C GLY A 7 -6.08 -2.46 -29.18
N SER A 8 -5.52 -3.37 -29.96
CA SER A 8 -4.75 -4.50 -29.40
C SER A 8 -3.55 -3.93 -28.65
N ASN A 9 -3.58 -4.07 -27.32
CA ASN A 9 -2.38 -3.89 -26.51
C ASN A 9 -1.33 -4.91 -27.00
N PRO A 10 -0.06 -4.50 -27.21
CA PRO A 10 0.98 -5.46 -27.51
C PRO A 10 1.08 -6.42 -26.32
N LEU A 11 1.08 -7.73 -26.64
CA LEU A 11 1.30 -8.85 -25.73
C LEU A 11 2.24 -8.42 -24.60
N VAL A 12 1.71 -8.32 -23.38
CA VAL A 12 2.56 -8.21 -22.19
C VAL A 12 3.39 -9.48 -22.15
N PRO A 13 4.72 -9.40 -22.28
CA PRO A 13 5.51 -10.60 -22.11
C PRO A 13 5.25 -11.09 -20.68
N ALA A 14 4.70 -12.29 -20.55
CA ALA A 14 4.71 -12.98 -19.26
C ALA A 14 6.09 -12.75 -18.67
N ILE A 15 6.16 -12.30 -17.40
CA ILE A 15 7.45 -12.15 -16.72
C ILE A 15 8.07 -13.53 -16.77
N ILE A 16 8.92 -13.75 -17.78
CA ILE A 16 9.66 -14.99 -17.92
C ILE A 16 10.66 -14.94 -16.78
N TYR A 17 10.29 -15.56 -15.65
CA TYR A 17 11.27 -15.92 -14.66
C TYR A 17 12.31 -16.75 -15.40
N SER A 18 13.40 -16.10 -15.80
CA SER A 18 14.51 -16.80 -16.44
C SER A 18 14.98 -17.85 -15.45
N HIS A 19 14.83 -19.13 -15.82
CA HIS A 19 15.43 -20.23 -15.09
C HIS A 19 16.88 -20.35 -15.57
N ASN A 20 17.79 -20.64 -14.66
CA ASN A 20 19.13 -21.02 -15.06
C ASN A 20 19.07 -22.35 -15.85
N ILE A 21 20.20 -22.73 -16.46
CA ILE A 21 20.33 -23.98 -17.22
C ILE A 21 20.01 -25.26 -16.43
N PHE A 22 19.84 -25.17 -15.11
CA PHE A 22 19.45 -26.24 -14.20
C PHE A 22 17.97 -26.17 -13.76
N GLY A 23 17.17 -25.22 -14.31
CA GLY A 23 15.77 -25.08 -13.97
C GLY A 23 15.50 -24.38 -12.63
N GLU A 24 16.52 -23.82 -11.96
CA GLU A 24 16.33 -23.03 -10.75
C GLU A 24 15.86 -21.63 -11.10
N LYS A 25 14.87 -21.13 -10.34
CA LYS A 25 14.37 -19.76 -10.47
C LYS A 25 15.47 -18.77 -10.07
N LEU A 26 15.83 -17.85 -10.99
CA LEU A 26 16.82 -16.81 -10.68
C LEU A 26 16.33 -15.95 -9.52
N LYS A 27 17.24 -15.58 -8.64
CA LYS A 27 16.99 -14.60 -7.59
C LYS A 27 16.91 -13.20 -8.20
N MET A 28 16.02 -12.35 -7.67
CA MET A 28 15.82 -11.01 -8.18
C MET A 28 16.41 -9.94 -7.26
N ASN A 29 16.87 -8.85 -7.88
CA ASN A 29 17.29 -7.62 -7.22
C ASN A 29 16.16 -6.62 -7.30
N ILE A 30 15.69 -6.12 -6.16
CA ILE A 30 14.51 -5.25 -6.08
C ILE A 30 14.95 -3.86 -5.64
N LEU A 31 14.62 -2.83 -6.44
CA LEU A 31 14.81 -1.43 -6.07
C LEU A 31 13.52 -0.88 -5.46
N ILE A 32 13.61 -0.29 -4.27
CA ILE A 32 12.50 0.36 -3.57
C ILE A 32 12.87 1.82 -3.35
N THR A 33 12.19 2.74 -4.03
CA THR A 33 12.35 4.18 -3.77
C THR A 33 11.33 4.64 -2.74
N GLY A 34 11.68 5.62 -1.91
CA GLY A 34 10.87 5.98 -0.75
C GLY A 34 10.90 4.89 0.34
N ALA A 35 12.04 4.20 0.45
CA ALA A 35 12.24 3.04 1.32
C ALA A 35 12.04 3.34 2.80
N ALA A 36 12.36 4.56 3.26
CA ALA A 36 12.15 5.00 4.65
C ALA A 36 10.70 5.46 4.94
N GLY A 37 9.87 5.60 3.90
CA GLY A 37 8.45 5.96 4.02
C GLY A 37 7.60 4.86 4.63
N PHE A 38 6.31 5.16 4.90
CA PHE A 38 5.39 4.20 5.53
C PHE A 38 5.27 2.87 4.75
N VAL A 39 4.94 2.94 3.48
CA VAL A 39 4.81 1.73 2.63
C VAL A 39 6.18 1.10 2.38
N GLY A 40 7.19 1.92 2.05
CA GLY A 40 8.54 1.47 1.76
C GLY A 40 9.14 0.66 2.89
N ARG A 41 9.12 1.18 4.12
CA ARG A 41 9.64 0.49 5.30
C ARG A 41 8.94 -0.85 5.56
N ASN A 42 7.61 -0.89 5.44
CA ASN A 42 6.86 -2.14 5.58
C ASN A 42 7.26 -3.15 4.50
N LEU A 43 7.35 -2.74 3.24
CA LEU A 43 7.73 -3.61 2.13
C LEU A 43 9.17 -4.13 2.30
N VAL A 44 10.12 -3.24 2.58
CA VAL A 44 11.53 -3.59 2.80
C VAL A 44 11.68 -4.68 3.88
N GLU A 45 11.10 -4.46 5.06
CA GLU A 45 11.25 -5.41 6.17
C GLU A 45 10.58 -6.77 5.88
N ASN A 46 9.45 -6.76 5.17
CA ASN A 46 8.78 -7.99 4.77
C ASN A 46 9.53 -8.74 3.66
N LEU A 47 10.09 -8.05 2.67
CA LEU A 47 10.92 -8.68 1.64
C LEU A 47 12.22 -9.25 2.24
N LYS A 48 12.84 -8.55 3.21
CA LYS A 48 13.95 -9.11 3.99
C LYS A 48 13.56 -10.40 4.71
N ALA A 49 12.37 -10.44 5.33
CA ALA A 49 11.86 -11.64 6.00
C ALA A 49 11.65 -12.82 5.02
N ILE A 50 11.19 -12.55 3.79
CA ILE A 50 11.08 -13.57 2.72
C ILE A 50 12.48 -14.03 2.29
N ARG A 51 13.39 -13.10 1.97
CA ARG A 51 14.77 -13.39 1.56
C ARG A 51 15.49 -14.26 2.58
N ASP A 52 15.35 -13.94 3.86
CA ASP A 52 16.02 -14.62 4.98
C ASP A 52 15.30 -15.93 5.40
N GLY A 53 14.22 -16.34 4.70
CA GLY A 53 13.45 -17.56 4.98
C GLY A 53 12.62 -17.53 6.26
N LYS A 54 12.47 -16.36 6.89
CA LYS A 54 11.63 -16.15 8.09
C LYS A 54 10.15 -16.13 7.72
N ASN A 55 9.79 -15.47 6.61
CA ASN A 55 8.47 -15.55 6.01
C ASN A 55 8.49 -16.62 4.91
N ARG A 56 7.61 -17.63 5.03
CA ARG A 56 7.52 -18.78 4.11
C ARG A 56 6.21 -18.81 3.32
N THR A 57 5.39 -17.77 3.41
CA THR A 57 4.09 -17.71 2.70
C THR A 57 4.26 -17.58 1.18
N ARG A 58 5.41 -17.08 0.72
CA ARG A 58 5.75 -16.87 -0.68
C ARG A 58 6.98 -17.68 -1.11
N PRO A 59 6.91 -19.02 -1.15
CA PRO A 59 8.06 -19.89 -1.41
C PRO A 59 8.67 -19.70 -2.80
N ASN A 60 7.90 -19.14 -3.73
CA ASN A 60 8.31 -18.89 -5.10
C ASN A 60 9.09 -17.58 -5.28
N LEU A 61 8.98 -16.63 -4.37
CA LEU A 61 9.79 -15.41 -4.40
C LEU A 61 11.22 -15.70 -3.96
N LYS A 62 12.18 -15.53 -4.87
CA LYS A 62 13.60 -15.67 -4.61
C LYS A 62 14.25 -14.30 -4.74
N ILE A 63 14.66 -13.73 -3.63
CA ILE A 63 15.23 -12.38 -3.54
C ILE A 63 16.72 -12.50 -3.25
N ASP A 64 17.53 -11.75 -4.00
CA ASP A 64 18.98 -11.61 -3.74
C ASP A 64 19.25 -10.31 -2.99
N LYS A 65 19.01 -9.19 -3.66
CA LYS A 65 19.28 -7.86 -3.11
C LYS A 65 18.02 -7.03 -3.00
N ILE A 66 18.00 -6.17 -1.99
CA ILE A 66 16.96 -5.14 -1.80
C ILE A 66 17.71 -3.81 -1.73
N TYR A 67 17.54 -3.00 -2.78
CA TYR A 67 18.11 -1.67 -2.87
C TYR A 67 17.14 -0.65 -2.27
N GLU A 68 17.52 -0.08 -1.15
CA GLU A 68 16.74 0.91 -0.42
C GLU A 68 17.19 2.30 -0.83
N TYR A 69 16.36 3.03 -1.57
CA TYR A 69 16.65 4.39 -2.03
C TYR A 69 15.71 5.40 -1.40
N ASP A 70 16.27 6.45 -0.80
CA ASP A 70 15.52 7.55 -0.18
C ASP A 70 16.32 8.86 -0.27
N LEU A 71 15.83 9.94 0.35
CA LEU A 71 16.36 11.30 0.27
C LEU A 71 17.85 11.45 0.61
N ASN A 72 18.42 10.53 1.38
CA ASN A 72 19.83 10.55 1.79
C ASN A 72 20.76 9.82 0.82
N ASN A 73 20.23 9.16 -0.18
CA ASN A 73 21.03 8.45 -1.17
C ASN A 73 21.49 9.38 -2.30
N SER A 74 22.65 9.06 -2.85
CA SER A 74 23.25 9.84 -3.95
C SER A 74 22.69 9.44 -5.32
N GLN A 75 22.96 10.27 -6.34
CA GLN A 75 22.61 9.96 -7.72
C GLN A 75 23.40 8.77 -8.25
N GLU A 76 24.63 8.60 -7.82
CA GLU A 76 25.50 7.49 -8.18
C GLU A 76 24.95 6.16 -7.66
N GLU A 77 24.38 6.14 -6.46
CA GLU A 77 23.68 4.97 -5.93
C GLU A 77 22.44 4.63 -6.75
N LEU A 78 21.62 5.64 -7.12
CA LEU A 78 20.47 5.41 -8.01
C LEU A 78 20.93 4.80 -9.36
N ASP A 79 22.00 5.33 -9.91
CA ASP A 79 22.57 4.87 -11.19
C ASP A 79 23.01 3.40 -11.07
N ALA A 80 23.73 3.05 -10.00
CA ALA A 80 24.16 1.69 -9.72
C ALA A 80 22.97 0.74 -9.54
N PHE A 81 21.95 1.14 -8.76
CA PHE A 81 20.77 0.31 -8.50
C PHE A 81 19.94 0.08 -9.76
N CYS A 82 19.75 1.13 -10.58
CA CYS A 82 19.03 1.02 -11.84
C CYS A 82 19.75 0.15 -12.89
N SER A 83 21.07 -0.01 -12.79
CA SER A 83 21.83 -0.88 -13.69
C SER A 83 21.66 -2.37 -13.37
N ASP A 84 21.26 -2.73 -12.14
CA ASP A 84 21.30 -4.11 -11.62
C ASP A 84 19.94 -4.61 -11.11
N CYS A 85 18.90 -3.76 -11.03
CA CYS A 85 17.59 -4.18 -10.53
C CYS A 85 16.77 -4.95 -11.57
N ASP A 86 16.01 -5.95 -11.08
CA ASP A 86 15.07 -6.76 -11.86
C ASP A 86 13.61 -6.32 -11.67
N PHE A 87 13.34 -5.48 -10.68
CA PHE A 87 12.02 -4.89 -10.39
C PHE A 87 12.20 -3.57 -9.63
N VAL A 88 11.32 -2.61 -9.90
CA VAL A 88 11.31 -1.32 -9.19
C VAL A 88 9.94 -1.07 -8.55
N PHE A 89 9.92 -0.83 -7.22
CA PHE A 89 8.81 -0.21 -6.53
C PHE A 89 9.07 1.28 -6.38
N ASN A 90 8.40 2.12 -7.17
CA ASN A 90 8.47 3.57 -7.01
C ASN A 90 7.42 4.05 -6.01
N LEU A 91 7.81 4.08 -4.73
CA LEU A 91 7.01 4.55 -3.60
C LEU A 91 7.36 5.97 -3.18
N ALA A 92 8.46 6.52 -3.71
CA ALA A 92 8.86 7.90 -3.45
C ALA A 92 7.79 8.88 -3.93
N GLY A 93 7.46 9.85 -3.09
CA GLY A 93 6.51 10.89 -3.43
C GLY A 93 6.24 11.84 -2.27
N VAL A 94 5.86 13.06 -2.60
CA VAL A 94 5.47 14.11 -1.64
C VAL A 94 3.94 14.14 -1.56
N ASN A 95 3.40 14.06 -0.34
CA ASN A 95 1.94 14.10 -0.09
C ASN A 95 1.51 15.28 0.80
N ARG A 96 2.46 15.96 1.46
CA ARG A 96 2.25 17.17 2.26
C ARG A 96 3.42 18.13 2.07
N PRO A 97 3.46 18.86 0.95
CA PRO A 97 4.49 19.84 0.68
C PRO A 97 4.29 21.10 1.54
N LYS A 98 5.36 21.85 1.71
CA LYS A 98 5.30 23.22 2.25
C LYS A 98 4.86 24.21 1.17
N ASP A 99 5.19 23.90 -0.09
CA ASP A 99 4.84 24.68 -1.28
C ASP A 99 4.28 23.72 -2.35
N VAL A 100 3.27 24.16 -3.11
CA VAL A 100 2.66 23.40 -4.22
C VAL A 100 3.71 22.98 -5.27
N ALA A 101 4.76 23.78 -5.48
CA ALA A 101 5.88 23.45 -6.37
C ALA A 101 6.61 22.15 -5.97
N GLU A 102 6.62 21.79 -4.69
CA GLU A 102 7.25 20.56 -4.19
C GLU A 102 6.50 19.30 -4.70
N PHE A 103 5.20 19.37 -4.96
CA PHE A 103 4.47 18.27 -5.61
C PHE A 103 5.07 17.94 -6.97
N LYS A 104 5.33 18.98 -7.76
CA LYS A 104 5.89 18.80 -9.11
C LYS A 104 7.32 18.27 -9.05
N ALA A 105 8.15 18.80 -8.18
CA ALA A 105 9.53 18.35 -8.00
C ALA A 105 9.61 16.93 -7.44
N GLY A 106 8.86 16.62 -6.37
CA GLY A 106 8.92 15.34 -5.66
C GLY A 106 8.19 14.20 -6.36
N ASN A 107 7.02 14.46 -6.97
CA ASN A 107 6.25 13.39 -7.61
C ASN A 107 6.60 13.21 -9.09
N PHE A 108 6.80 14.28 -9.83
CA PHE A 108 7.13 14.21 -11.27
C PHE A 108 8.64 14.24 -11.53
N GLY A 109 9.38 15.13 -10.85
CA GLY A 109 10.81 15.32 -11.09
C GLY A 109 11.62 14.07 -10.78
N PHE A 110 11.46 13.50 -9.58
CA PHE A 110 12.15 12.27 -9.20
C PHE A 110 11.72 11.07 -10.06
N ALA A 111 10.44 10.92 -10.36
CA ALA A 111 9.94 9.88 -11.25
C ALA A 111 10.58 9.98 -12.65
N SER A 112 10.70 11.20 -13.22
CA SER A 112 11.39 11.43 -14.48
C SER A 112 12.86 11.02 -14.42
N GLN A 113 13.54 11.34 -13.33
CA GLN A 113 14.95 10.99 -13.10
C GLN A 113 15.15 9.47 -13.01
N LEU A 114 14.31 8.77 -12.25
CA LEU A 114 14.32 7.31 -12.14
C LEU A 114 14.17 6.64 -13.52
N LEU A 115 13.13 7.02 -14.27
CA LEU A 115 12.86 6.44 -15.59
C LEU A 115 13.95 6.78 -16.62
N ALA A 116 14.52 7.98 -16.56
CA ALA A 116 15.66 8.36 -17.39
C ALA A 116 16.90 7.51 -17.06
N THR A 117 17.14 7.21 -15.77
CA THR A 117 18.26 6.37 -15.34
C THR A 117 18.08 4.92 -15.80
N LEU A 118 16.88 4.35 -15.68
CA LEU A 118 16.59 3.02 -16.25
C LEU A 118 16.82 2.98 -17.77
N LYS A 119 16.36 4.01 -18.51
CA LYS A 119 16.62 4.13 -19.97
C LYS A 119 18.11 4.22 -20.29
N LYS A 120 18.89 4.98 -19.52
CA LYS A 120 20.35 5.10 -19.66
C LYS A 120 21.04 3.72 -19.64
N HIS A 121 20.60 2.83 -18.77
CA HIS A 121 21.12 1.47 -18.63
C HIS A 121 20.42 0.45 -19.55
N ASN A 122 19.50 0.90 -20.43
CA ASN A 122 18.64 0.00 -21.21
C ASN A 122 17.96 -1.08 -20.35
N ASN A 123 17.70 -0.77 -19.08
CA ASN A 123 17.01 -1.65 -18.16
C ASN A 123 15.49 -1.50 -18.34
N LYS A 124 14.84 -2.58 -18.77
CA LYS A 124 13.40 -2.67 -19.02
C LYS A 124 12.67 -3.51 -17.98
N CYS A 125 13.23 -3.62 -16.78
CA CYS A 125 12.56 -4.33 -15.69
C CYS A 125 11.17 -3.74 -15.40
N PRO A 126 10.22 -4.51 -14.87
CA PRO A 126 8.94 -4.01 -14.47
C PRO A 126 9.05 -2.90 -13.42
N VAL A 127 8.22 -1.87 -13.57
CA VAL A 127 8.19 -0.73 -12.65
C VAL A 127 6.78 -0.51 -12.10
N MET A 128 6.64 -0.55 -10.79
CA MET A 128 5.41 -0.23 -10.09
C MET A 128 5.42 1.23 -9.65
N LEU A 129 4.34 1.96 -9.90
CA LEU A 129 4.09 3.32 -9.42
C LEU A 129 3.03 3.33 -8.33
N SER A 130 3.37 3.87 -7.16
CA SER A 130 2.41 4.26 -6.13
C SER A 130 1.70 5.56 -6.53
N SER A 131 0.49 5.43 -7.09
CA SER A 131 -0.42 6.55 -7.34
C SER A 131 -1.48 6.66 -6.23
N SER A 132 -2.54 7.39 -6.47
CA SER A 132 -3.60 7.64 -5.51
C SER A 132 -4.96 7.68 -6.20
N ILE A 133 -6.00 7.28 -5.50
CA ILE A 133 -7.39 7.47 -5.95
C ILE A 133 -7.70 8.94 -6.27
N GLN A 134 -6.99 9.90 -5.66
CA GLN A 134 -7.15 11.32 -5.96
C GLN A 134 -6.74 11.67 -7.41
N ALA A 135 -5.93 10.83 -8.07
CA ALA A 135 -5.55 11.02 -9.47
C ALA A 135 -6.71 10.81 -10.46
N THR A 136 -7.84 10.23 -10.02
CA THR A 136 -9.08 10.16 -10.82
C THR A 136 -9.65 11.55 -11.08
N LEU A 137 -9.41 12.51 -10.17
CA LEU A 137 -10.00 13.85 -10.15
C LEU A 137 -11.54 13.81 -10.13
N ALA A 138 -12.13 12.73 -9.63
CA ALA A 138 -13.58 12.56 -9.51
C ALA A 138 -14.09 13.01 -8.13
N GLY A 139 -15.37 13.36 -8.05
CA GLY A 139 -16.06 13.76 -6.84
C GLY A 139 -15.30 14.84 -6.06
N ARG A 140 -15.05 14.60 -4.78
CA ARG A 140 -14.35 15.56 -3.89
C ARG A 140 -12.90 15.84 -4.28
N PHE A 141 -12.34 15.11 -5.21
CA PHE A 141 -10.93 15.25 -5.64
C PHE A 141 -10.77 16.09 -6.91
N GLY A 142 -11.86 16.65 -7.47
CA GLY A 142 -11.87 17.38 -8.73
C GLY A 142 -10.88 18.56 -8.83
N THR A 143 -10.51 19.15 -7.69
CA THR A 143 -9.56 20.29 -7.60
C THR A 143 -8.31 19.93 -6.79
N SER A 144 -8.01 18.65 -6.61
CA SER A 144 -6.85 18.19 -5.81
C SER A 144 -5.54 18.44 -6.55
N GLU A 145 -4.73 19.39 -6.08
CA GLU A 145 -3.36 19.62 -6.58
C GLU A 145 -2.49 18.36 -6.43
N TYR A 146 -2.66 17.63 -5.32
CA TYR A 146 -2.02 16.34 -5.14
C TYR A 146 -2.48 15.32 -6.18
N GLY A 147 -3.80 15.25 -6.43
CA GLY A 147 -4.38 14.40 -7.46
C GLY A 147 -3.83 14.71 -8.85
N LEU A 148 -3.75 16.00 -9.21
CA LEU A 148 -3.15 16.47 -10.48
C LEU A 148 -1.69 16.04 -10.60
N SER A 149 -0.90 16.17 -9.53
CA SER A 149 0.52 15.77 -9.54
C SER A 149 0.69 14.26 -9.72
N LYS A 150 -0.16 13.45 -9.07
CA LYS A 150 -0.16 11.99 -9.22
C LYS A 150 -0.57 11.57 -10.63
N LYS A 151 -1.60 12.19 -11.20
CA LYS A 151 -2.03 11.94 -12.57
C LYS A 151 -0.93 12.25 -13.60
N ALA A 152 -0.20 13.36 -13.42
CA ALA A 152 0.95 13.67 -14.27
C ALA A 152 2.05 12.60 -14.16
N GLY A 153 2.26 12.04 -12.96
CA GLY A 153 3.15 10.89 -12.76
C GLY A 153 2.67 9.64 -13.50
N GLU A 154 1.37 9.30 -13.44
CA GLU A 154 0.80 8.17 -14.16
C GLU A 154 1.06 8.26 -15.67
N GLU A 155 0.80 9.42 -16.28
CA GLU A 155 1.05 9.63 -17.72
C GLU A 155 2.53 9.50 -18.08
N LEU A 156 3.43 9.93 -17.20
CA LEU A 156 4.88 9.75 -17.39
C LEU A 156 5.25 8.26 -17.47
N PHE A 157 4.70 7.43 -16.59
CA PHE A 157 4.96 5.99 -16.57
C PHE A 157 4.33 5.27 -17.77
N PHE A 158 3.12 5.63 -18.18
CA PHE A 158 2.50 5.07 -19.38
C PHE A 158 3.29 5.43 -20.65
N ASN A 159 3.80 6.66 -20.74
CA ASN A 159 4.66 7.07 -21.86
C ASN A 159 5.98 6.28 -21.86
N TYR A 160 6.60 6.08 -20.69
CA TYR A 160 7.78 5.25 -20.54
C TYR A 160 7.53 3.80 -21.03
N ALA A 161 6.43 3.19 -20.64
CA ALA A 161 6.05 1.86 -21.11
C ALA A 161 5.91 1.82 -22.63
N LYS A 162 5.24 2.80 -23.23
CA LYS A 162 5.05 2.93 -24.69
C LYS A 162 6.38 3.12 -25.43
N GLU A 163 7.31 3.90 -24.88
CA GLU A 163 8.61 4.18 -25.50
C GLU A 163 9.56 2.98 -25.44
N THR A 164 9.57 2.27 -24.30
CA THR A 164 10.60 1.26 -24.01
C THR A 164 10.14 -0.17 -24.18
N GLY A 165 8.82 -0.39 -24.11
CA GLY A 165 8.23 -1.73 -23.99
C GLY A 165 8.39 -2.35 -22.60
N ALA A 166 8.78 -1.58 -21.58
CA ALA A 166 8.82 -2.05 -20.20
C ALA A 166 7.40 -2.21 -19.64
N VAL A 167 7.21 -3.18 -18.74
CA VAL A 167 5.95 -3.37 -18.00
C VAL A 167 5.85 -2.31 -16.92
N VAL A 168 4.67 -1.69 -16.80
CA VAL A 168 4.39 -0.67 -15.79
C VAL A 168 3.10 -1.00 -15.08
N TYR A 169 3.15 -1.05 -13.74
CA TYR A 169 2.01 -1.28 -12.86
C TYR A 169 1.68 0.01 -12.11
N VAL A 170 0.53 0.62 -12.40
CA VAL A 170 0.09 1.88 -11.76
C VAL A 170 -1.00 1.60 -10.75
N TYR A 171 -0.69 1.72 -9.46
CA TYR A 171 -1.61 1.48 -8.37
C TYR A 171 -2.23 2.78 -7.84
N ARG A 172 -3.54 2.93 -7.91
CA ARG A 172 -4.29 4.03 -7.30
C ARG A 172 -4.75 3.64 -5.90
N PHE A 173 -3.93 3.94 -4.89
CA PHE A 173 -4.25 3.59 -3.51
C PHE A 173 -5.36 4.47 -2.93
N PRO A 174 -6.31 3.88 -2.16
CA PRO A 174 -7.23 4.62 -1.28
C PRO A 174 -6.49 5.10 -0.02
N ASN A 175 -7.22 5.37 1.08
CA ASN A 175 -6.56 5.71 2.35
C ASN A 175 -5.81 4.48 2.89
N LEU A 176 -4.52 4.62 3.08
CA LEU A 176 -3.70 3.55 3.64
C LEU A 176 -3.73 3.58 5.17
N ALA A 177 -3.72 2.40 5.79
CA ALA A 177 -3.70 2.20 7.24
C ALA A 177 -2.69 1.12 7.63
N GLY A 178 -2.12 1.20 8.83
CA GLY A 178 -1.22 0.16 9.34
C GLY A 178 -0.12 0.68 10.24
N LYS A 179 0.73 -0.24 10.73
CA LYS A 179 1.87 0.06 11.59
C LYS A 179 2.86 1.00 10.89
N TRP A 180 3.51 1.88 11.69
CA TRP A 180 4.52 2.86 11.24
C TRP A 180 4.00 4.04 10.41
N ILE A 181 2.69 4.23 10.28
CA ILE A 181 2.17 5.51 9.81
C ILE A 181 2.57 6.60 10.81
N LYS A 182 3.12 7.70 10.29
CA LYS A 182 3.47 8.86 11.13
C LYS A 182 2.19 9.51 11.67
N PRO A 183 1.97 9.52 13.00
CA PRO A 183 0.82 10.17 13.60
C PRO A 183 0.92 11.70 13.44
N ASN A 184 -0.22 12.40 13.54
CA ASN A 184 -0.31 13.86 13.42
C ASN A 184 0.31 14.42 12.12
N TYR A 185 0.28 13.63 11.04
CA TYR A 185 0.82 14.02 9.74
C TYR A 185 -0.22 13.98 8.63
N ASN A 186 -0.56 12.81 8.09
CA ASN A 186 -1.46 12.68 6.93
C ASN A 186 -2.47 11.52 7.05
N SER A 187 -2.71 11.03 8.24
CA SER A 187 -3.64 9.94 8.48
C SER A 187 -4.46 10.20 9.74
N ALA A 188 -5.77 10.33 9.58
CA ALA A 188 -6.69 10.44 10.72
C ALA A 188 -6.62 9.19 11.59
N ILE A 189 -6.69 8.00 10.97
CA ILE A 189 -6.65 6.72 11.70
C ILE A 189 -5.32 6.53 12.44
N GLY A 190 -4.17 6.89 11.83
CA GLY A 190 -2.87 6.83 12.49
C GLY A 190 -2.77 7.78 13.66
N THR A 191 -3.35 8.98 13.53
CA THR A 191 -3.43 9.98 14.60
C THR A 191 -4.31 9.48 15.75
N PHE A 192 -5.49 8.92 15.45
CA PHE A 192 -6.39 8.41 16.48
C PHE A 192 -5.78 7.23 17.25
N CYS A 193 -5.19 6.25 16.53
CA CYS A 193 -4.48 5.13 17.17
C CYS A 193 -3.39 5.61 18.11
N TYR A 194 -2.52 6.51 17.66
CA TYR A 194 -1.43 7.03 18.47
C TYR A 194 -1.95 7.84 19.67
N ASN A 195 -2.87 8.78 19.44
CA ASN A 195 -3.34 9.66 20.49
C ASN A 195 -4.08 8.88 21.59
N ILE A 196 -5.00 7.99 21.21
CA ILE A 196 -5.74 7.16 22.20
C ILE A 196 -4.78 6.23 22.96
N ALA A 197 -3.83 5.58 22.28
CA ALA A 197 -2.83 4.74 22.92
C ALA A 197 -1.97 5.49 23.96
N ASN A 198 -1.78 6.79 23.78
CA ASN A 198 -0.95 7.66 24.63
C ASN A 198 -1.78 8.62 25.51
N ASP A 199 -3.07 8.39 25.70
CA ASP A 199 -3.99 9.23 26.49
C ASP A 199 -4.02 10.71 26.04
N LEU A 200 -3.81 10.94 24.75
CA LEU A 200 -3.86 12.26 24.14
C LEU A 200 -5.24 12.54 23.55
N PRO A 201 -5.69 13.80 23.55
CA PRO A 201 -6.99 14.15 23.00
C PRO A 201 -7.05 13.93 21.49
N ILE A 202 -8.24 13.58 21.00
CA ILE A 202 -8.58 13.50 19.57
C ILE A 202 -9.71 14.47 19.25
N THR A 203 -9.79 14.89 17.99
CA THR A 203 -10.92 15.68 17.48
C THR A 203 -11.49 14.97 16.26
N VAL A 204 -12.80 14.71 16.30
CA VAL A 204 -13.57 14.15 15.18
C VAL A 204 -14.57 15.20 14.74
N ASN A 205 -14.35 15.81 13.58
CA ASN A 205 -15.21 16.90 13.09
C ASN A 205 -16.59 16.37 12.69
N ASP A 206 -16.63 15.25 11.97
CA ASP A 206 -17.86 14.58 11.57
C ASP A 206 -17.70 13.05 11.73
N PRO A 207 -18.32 12.45 12.75
CA PRO A 207 -18.22 11.02 13.01
C PRO A 207 -18.89 10.15 11.93
N THR A 208 -19.76 10.71 11.08
CA THR A 208 -20.45 9.99 10.01
C THR A 208 -19.61 9.86 8.73
N THR A 209 -18.51 10.62 8.62
CA THR A 209 -17.60 10.52 7.47
C THR A 209 -17.05 9.10 7.33
N GLU A 210 -17.38 8.46 6.21
CA GLU A 210 -16.88 7.14 5.86
C GLU A 210 -15.52 7.22 5.18
N LEU A 211 -14.60 6.36 5.58
CA LEU A 211 -13.31 6.15 4.95
C LEU A 211 -13.26 4.77 4.30
N GLU A 212 -12.72 4.69 3.10
CA GLU A 212 -12.26 3.44 2.52
C GLU A 212 -10.78 3.28 2.86
N LEU A 213 -10.45 2.16 3.51
CA LEU A 213 -9.16 1.88 4.11
C LEU A 213 -8.54 0.63 3.49
N LEU A 214 -7.31 0.75 3.00
CA LEU A 214 -6.45 -0.36 2.61
C LEU A 214 -5.38 -0.54 3.69
N PHE A 215 -5.41 -1.68 4.38
CA PHE A 215 -4.40 -1.98 5.38
C PHE A 215 -3.10 -2.45 4.75
N ILE A 216 -1.98 -2.08 5.39
CA ILE A 216 -0.64 -2.34 4.87
C ILE A 216 -0.37 -3.82 4.63
N ASP A 217 -0.93 -4.71 5.45
CA ASP A 217 -0.72 -6.15 5.30
C ASP A 217 -1.41 -6.69 4.04
N ASP A 218 -2.62 -6.20 3.69
CA ASP A 218 -3.29 -6.55 2.43
C ASP A 218 -2.57 -5.97 1.23
N LEU A 219 -2.08 -4.73 1.35
CA LEU A 219 -1.26 -4.12 0.30
C LEU A 219 0.01 -4.92 0.04
N LEU A 220 0.68 -5.42 1.08
CA LEU A 220 1.90 -6.21 0.92
C LEU A 220 1.64 -7.52 0.15
N GLU A 221 0.52 -8.21 0.43
CA GLU A 221 0.15 -9.41 -0.33
C GLU A 221 -0.06 -9.08 -1.82
N GLU A 222 -0.74 -7.98 -2.14
CA GLU A 222 -0.91 -7.49 -3.52
C GLU A 222 0.45 -7.14 -4.17
N LEU A 223 1.37 -6.49 -3.44
CA LEU A 223 2.70 -6.18 -3.97
C LEU A 223 3.55 -7.43 -4.21
N TYR A 224 3.34 -8.52 -3.45
CA TYR A 224 3.96 -9.82 -3.74
C TYR A 224 3.36 -10.46 -4.98
N ASP A 225 2.04 -10.38 -5.17
CA ASP A 225 1.38 -10.84 -6.39
C ASP A 225 1.90 -10.05 -7.61
N CYS A 226 2.09 -8.74 -7.46
CA CYS A 226 2.71 -7.90 -8.47
C CYS A 226 4.15 -8.35 -8.82
N LEU A 227 4.98 -8.70 -7.81
CA LEU A 227 6.31 -9.28 -8.03
C LEU A 227 6.25 -10.63 -8.74
N GLU A 228 5.22 -11.42 -8.50
CA GLU A 228 5.00 -12.70 -9.17
C GLU A 228 4.37 -12.54 -10.57
N GLY A 229 4.13 -11.30 -11.03
CA GLY A 229 3.50 -11.01 -12.31
C GLY A 229 2.00 -11.30 -12.36
N LYS A 230 1.33 -11.21 -11.22
CA LYS A 230 -0.11 -11.47 -11.05
C LYS A 230 -0.83 -10.33 -10.33
N PRO A 231 -0.63 -9.07 -10.74
CA PRO A 231 -1.34 -7.95 -10.11
C PRO A 231 -2.83 -8.03 -10.42
N HIS A 232 -3.67 -7.49 -9.53
CA HIS A 232 -5.08 -7.31 -9.83
C HIS A 232 -5.28 -6.06 -10.67
N HIS A 233 -5.74 -6.25 -11.90
CA HIS A 233 -5.98 -5.15 -12.85
C HIS A 233 -7.37 -4.56 -12.70
N CYS A 234 -7.48 -3.25 -12.93
CA CYS A 234 -8.74 -2.53 -12.93
C CYS A 234 -8.69 -1.29 -13.81
N ASP A 235 -9.88 -0.74 -14.11
CA ASP A 235 -10.05 0.58 -14.68
C ASP A 235 -10.88 1.47 -13.73
N TYR A 236 -10.86 2.77 -13.98
CA TYR A 236 -11.70 3.75 -13.29
C TYR A 236 -12.58 4.43 -14.33
N PRO A 237 -13.81 3.93 -14.56
CA PRO A 237 -14.76 4.54 -15.47
C PRO A 237 -15.04 5.98 -15.06
N GLN A 238 -15.28 6.84 -16.03
CA GLN A 238 -15.61 8.25 -15.78
C GLN A 238 -16.89 8.36 -14.93
N ALA A 239 -16.95 9.32 -14.01
CA ALA A 239 -18.14 9.61 -13.23
C ALA A 239 -19.36 9.88 -14.14
N GLY A 240 -20.49 9.25 -13.83
CA GLY A 240 -21.69 9.26 -14.64
C GLY A 240 -21.72 8.28 -15.81
N SER A 241 -20.67 7.49 -16.03
CA SER A 241 -20.69 6.38 -16.99
C SER A 241 -21.62 5.27 -16.50
N ILE A 242 -22.39 4.66 -17.42
CA ILE A 242 -23.24 3.50 -17.11
C ILE A 242 -22.66 2.30 -17.85
N ILE A 243 -22.23 1.26 -17.09
CA ILE A 243 -21.69 0.02 -17.60
C ILE A 243 -22.50 -1.12 -16.96
N ASP A 244 -23.08 -1.99 -17.76
CA ASP A 244 -23.95 -3.09 -17.32
C ASP A 244 -25.09 -2.67 -16.37
N GLY A 245 -25.62 -1.45 -16.56
CA GLY A 245 -26.70 -0.87 -15.75
C GLY A 245 -26.25 -0.25 -14.42
N ILE A 246 -24.95 -0.21 -14.13
CA ILE A 246 -24.36 0.41 -12.93
C ILE A 246 -23.80 1.78 -13.31
N GLU A 247 -24.22 2.82 -12.59
CA GLU A 247 -23.62 4.15 -12.70
C GLU A 247 -22.37 4.25 -11.86
N TYR A 248 -21.26 4.69 -12.47
CA TYR A 248 -19.96 4.82 -11.82
C TYR A 248 -19.72 6.23 -11.27
N ASP A 249 -19.11 6.29 -10.11
CA ASP A 249 -18.75 7.53 -9.40
C ASP A 249 -17.37 8.12 -9.80
N GLY A 250 -16.63 7.41 -10.63
CA GLY A 250 -15.25 7.76 -11.00
C GLY A 250 -14.21 7.38 -9.96
N LEU A 251 -14.60 6.79 -8.84
CA LEU A 251 -13.73 6.42 -7.72
C LEU A 251 -13.69 4.91 -7.49
N THR A 252 -14.81 4.23 -7.75
CA THR A 252 -14.91 2.78 -7.60
C THR A 252 -14.19 2.10 -8.77
N PRO A 253 -13.24 1.18 -8.51
CA PRO A 253 -12.56 0.44 -9.55
C PRO A 253 -13.51 -0.54 -10.24
N LEU A 254 -13.43 -0.63 -11.54
CA LEU A 254 -13.97 -1.72 -12.34
C LEU A 254 -12.88 -2.78 -12.49
N TRP A 255 -13.02 -3.89 -11.78
CA TRP A 255 -12.07 -4.99 -11.83
C TRP A 255 -12.18 -5.73 -13.16
N THR A 256 -11.05 -6.09 -13.74
CA THR A 256 -10.99 -6.95 -14.92
C THR A 256 -10.89 -8.40 -14.48
N ASP A 257 -11.36 -9.34 -15.33
CA ASP A 257 -11.33 -10.77 -15.02
C ASP A 257 -9.88 -11.25 -14.80
N GLU A 258 -9.70 -12.20 -13.87
CA GLU A 258 -8.41 -12.83 -13.64
C GLU A 258 -7.84 -13.43 -14.92
N GLY A 259 -6.63 -13.03 -15.28
CA GLY A 259 -5.93 -13.53 -16.47
C GLY A 259 -6.16 -12.76 -17.76
N THR A 260 -6.89 -11.64 -17.72
CA THR A 260 -6.91 -10.65 -18.80
C THR A 260 -6.02 -9.47 -18.40
N ASP A 261 -5.03 -9.15 -19.22
CA ASP A 261 -4.19 -7.94 -19.04
C ASP A 261 -4.95 -6.66 -19.48
N GLU A 262 -6.27 -6.63 -19.32
CA GLU A 262 -7.17 -5.60 -19.85
C GLU A 262 -7.50 -4.55 -18.79
N GLY A 263 -6.70 -4.10 -17.98
CA GLY A 263 -6.90 -2.94 -17.11
C GLY A 263 -5.71 -1.99 -17.20
N ARG A 264 -5.99 -0.71 -17.26
CA ARG A 264 -4.95 0.31 -17.32
C ARG A 264 -4.22 0.49 -15.99
N TYR A 265 -4.90 0.17 -14.91
CA TYR A 265 -4.44 0.36 -13.53
C TYR A 265 -4.39 -0.96 -12.78
N CYS A 266 -3.74 -0.93 -11.63
CA CYS A 266 -3.76 -2.00 -10.67
C CYS A 266 -4.34 -1.51 -9.34
N GLY A 267 -4.87 -2.42 -8.54
CA GLY A 267 -5.42 -2.11 -7.22
C GLY A 267 -5.38 -3.31 -6.29
N CYS A 268 -5.69 -3.09 -5.02
CA CYS A 268 -5.88 -4.15 -4.06
C CYS A 268 -7.38 -4.37 -3.86
N PRO A 269 -7.93 -5.56 -4.14
CA PRO A 269 -9.37 -5.81 -4.02
C PRO A 269 -9.85 -5.88 -2.57
N VAL A 270 -8.95 -5.99 -1.60
CA VAL A 270 -9.29 -6.09 -0.18
C VAL A 270 -9.21 -4.71 0.46
N THR A 271 -10.35 -4.05 0.61
CA THR A 271 -10.49 -2.79 1.35
C THR A 271 -11.58 -2.90 2.42
N HIS A 272 -11.58 -1.96 3.37
CA HIS A 272 -12.57 -1.90 4.44
C HIS A 272 -13.18 -0.50 4.50
N LYS A 273 -14.50 -0.41 4.64
CA LYS A 273 -15.22 0.85 4.84
C LYS A 273 -15.62 0.98 6.31
N ALA A 274 -15.31 2.13 6.90
CA ALA A 274 -15.72 2.44 8.26
C ALA A 274 -15.88 3.95 8.45
N THR A 275 -16.85 4.34 9.29
CA THR A 275 -17.01 5.74 9.70
C THR A 275 -15.97 6.14 10.74
N LEU A 276 -15.62 7.43 10.79
CA LEU A 276 -14.70 7.94 11.82
C LEU A 276 -15.21 7.64 13.23
N GLY A 277 -16.52 7.73 13.45
CA GLY A 277 -17.16 7.39 14.73
C GLY A 277 -16.93 5.94 15.12
N ARG A 278 -17.14 5.00 14.18
CA ARG A 278 -16.90 3.55 14.43
C ARG A 278 -15.44 3.26 14.74
N ILE A 279 -14.52 3.90 14.02
CA ILE A 279 -13.07 3.76 14.27
C ILE A 279 -12.74 4.17 15.72
N VAL A 280 -13.22 5.33 16.14
CA VAL A 280 -12.95 5.86 17.48
C VAL A 280 -13.58 5.01 18.58
N GLU A 281 -14.82 4.54 18.40
CA GLU A 281 -15.49 3.61 19.32
C GLU A 281 -14.66 2.34 19.55
N LEU A 282 -14.18 1.72 18.47
CA LEU A 282 -13.34 0.53 18.56
C LEU A 282 -12.01 0.81 19.26
N LEU A 283 -11.36 1.94 18.95
CA LEU A 283 -10.10 2.30 19.59
C LEU A 283 -10.24 2.52 21.09
N HIS A 284 -11.36 3.11 21.57
CA HIS A 284 -11.64 3.20 23.00
C HIS A 284 -11.91 1.83 23.61
N THR A 285 -12.63 0.94 22.93
CA THR A 285 -12.81 -0.44 23.39
C THR A 285 -11.46 -1.15 23.57
N PHE A 286 -10.53 -0.96 22.64
CA PHE A 286 -9.18 -1.53 22.74
C PHE A 286 -8.36 -0.91 23.89
N HIS A 287 -8.49 0.40 24.07
CA HIS A 287 -7.80 1.14 25.13
C HIS A 287 -8.26 0.71 26.53
N ASP A 288 -9.55 0.43 26.70
CA ASP A 288 -10.16 0.11 28.00
C ASP A 288 -9.99 -1.37 28.38
N GLN A 289 -9.49 -2.22 27.47
CA GLN A 289 -9.31 -3.65 27.68
C GLN A 289 -8.46 -4.00 28.94
N PRO A 290 -7.31 -3.35 29.22
CA PRO A 290 -6.53 -3.67 30.41
C PRO A 290 -7.27 -3.40 31.74
N GLN A 291 -8.23 -2.47 31.74
CA GLN A 291 -8.99 -2.11 32.92
C GLN A 291 -10.22 -3.01 33.15
N ASN A 292 -10.94 -3.33 32.05
CA ASN A 292 -12.19 -4.10 32.14
C ASN A 292 -11.96 -5.62 31.92
N LEU A 293 -10.78 -6.01 31.43
CA LEU A 293 -10.39 -7.39 31.11
C LEU A 293 -11.34 -8.07 30.09
N ILE A 294 -11.96 -7.28 29.22
CA ILE A 294 -12.85 -7.78 28.16
C ILE A 294 -12.07 -7.80 26.84
N MET A 295 -11.84 -8.99 26.31
CA MET A 295 -11.19 -9.13 25.00
C MET A 295 -12.12 -8.61 23.90
N PRO A 296 -11.67 -7.70 23.03
CA PRO A 296 -12.50 -7.21 21.95
C PRO A 296 -12.81 -8.30 20.93
N ALA A 297 -13.99 -8.22 20.31
CA ALA A 297 -14.34 -9.09 19.18
C ALA A 297 -13.49 -8.72 17.94
N ILE A 298 -12.52 -9.56 17.62
CA ILE A 298 -11.58 -9.36 16.51
C ILE A 298 -11.56 -10.59 15.58
N PRO A 299 -12.63 -10.87 14.82
CA PRO A 299 -12.70 -12.02 13.93
C PRO A 299 -11.53 -12.05 12.92
N PRO A 300 -11.09 -13.23 12.47
CA PRO A 300 -10.03 -13.33 11.46
C PRO A 300 -10.38 -12.50 10.21
N ASN A 301 -9.38 -11.78 9.68
CA ASN A 301 -9.48 -10.91 8.50
C ASN A 301 -10.49 -9.76 8.58
N SER A 302 -11.06 -9.51 9.77
CA SER A 302 -11.98 -8.39 9.98
C SER A 302 -11.26 -7.04 10.07
N PHE A 303 -12.02 -5.97 9.83
CA PHE A 303 -11.58 -4.60 10.07
C PHE A 303 -11.11 -4.40 11.51
N GLU A 304 -11.88 -4.92 12.47
CA GLU A 304 -11.59 -4.83 13.91
C GLU A 304 -10.23 -5.43 14.24
N LYS A 305 -9.90 -6.61 13.70
CA LYS A 305 -8.60 -7.25 13.94
C LYS A 305 -7.46 -6.43 13.34
N LYS A 306 -7.61 -5.91 12.13
CA LYS A 306 -6.60 -5.09 11.48
C LYS A 306 -6.38 -3.77 12.22
N LEU A 307 -7.47 -3.11 12.64
CA LEU A 307 -7.40 -1.90 13.45
C LEU A 307 -6.76 -2.16 14.82
N TYR A 308 -7.10 -3.28 15.46
CA TYR A 308 -6.48 -3.69 16.73
C TYR A 308 -4.97 -3.90 16.58
N SER A 309 -4.55 -4.64 15.55
CA SER A 309 -3.12 -4.84 15.26
C SER A 309 -2.38 -3.51 15.02
N MET A 310 -3.03 -2.58 14.32
CA MET A 310 -2.48 -1.24 14.12
C MET A 310 -2.38 -0.48 15.44
N TYR A 311 -3.43 -0.49 16.28
CA TYR A 311 -3.47 0.16 17.58
C TYR A 311 -2.34 -0.34 18.49
N LEU A 312 -2.14 -1.66 18.59
CA LEU A 312 -1.08 -2.27 19.39
C LEU A 312 0.31 -1.77 19.00
N SER A 313 0.53 -1.42 17.72
CA SER A 313 1.82 -0.90 17.26
C SER A 313 2.16 0.51 17.76
N TYR A 314 1.20 1.22 18.34
CA TYR A 314 1.35 2.55 18.93
C TYR A 314 1.37 2.57 20.46
N LEU A 315 1.15 1.41 21.11
CA LEU A 315 1.21 1.34 22.56
C LEU A 315 2.61 1.69 23.06
N PRO A 316 2.75 2.58 24.04
CA PRO A 316 4.00 2.81 24.73
C PRO A 316 4.41 1.55 25.52
N LYS A 317 5.72 1.38 25.75
CA LYS A 317 6.27 0.14 26.33
C LYS A 317 5.64 -0.22 27.68
N GLU A 318 5.33 0.77 28.49
CA GLU A 318 4.71 0.62 29.80
C GLU A 318 3.24 0.14 29.76
N LYS A 319 2.59 0.23 28.58
CA LYS A 319 1.21 -0.23 28.38
C LYS A 319 1.11 -1.55 27.61
N ILE A 320 2.23 -2.15 27.23
CA ILE A 320 2.23 -3.44 26.49
C ILE A 320 1.82 -4.60 27.41
N THR A 321 2.12 -4.49 28.70
CA THR A 321 1.79 -5.50 29.71
C THR A 321 0.88 -4.91 30.77
N PHE A 322 -0.04 -5.71 31.27
CA PHE A 322 -0.90 -5.39 32.41
C PHE A 322 -1.09 -6.61 33.29
N ASP A 323 -1.32 -6.35 34.58
CA ASP A 323 -1.46 -7.40 35.59
C ASP A 323 -2.88 -7.98 35.57
N LEU A 324 -2.96 -9.31 35.54
CA LEU A 324 -4.21 -10.01 35.76
C LEU A 324 -4.39 -10.30 37.25
N LYS A 325 -5.60 -10.10 37.76
CA LYS A 325 -5.94 -10.48 39.13
C LYS A 325 -5.82 -11.99 39.30
N MET A 326 -4.87 -12.42 40.12
CA MET A 326 -4.74 -13.82 40.49
C MET A 326 -5.59 -14.13 41.75
N ASN A 327 -6.50 -15.05 41.63
CA ASN A 327 -7.26 -15.58 42.76
C ASN A 327 -6.58 -16.87 43.24
N THR A 328 -6.19 -16.91 44.52
CA THR A 328 -5.46 -18.03 45.12
C THR A 328 -6.19 -18.57 46.35
N ASP A 329 -6.33 -19.89 46.46
CA ASP A 329 -6.81 -20.60 47.63
C ASP A 329 -5.93 -21.82 47.92
N GLU A 330 -6.32 -22.65 48.90
CA GLU A 330 -5.55 -23.85 49.31
C GLU A 330 -5.41 -24.89 48.17
N ARG A 331 -6.20 -24.82 47.14
CA ARG A 331 -6.24 -25.75 46.00
C ARG A 331 -5.36 -25.28 44.84
N GLY A 332 -4.98 -24.00 44.81
CA GLY A 332 -4.17 -23.42 43.73
C GLY A 332 -4.52 -21.98 43.42
N SER A 333 -4.10 -21.51 42.25
CA SER A 333 -4.38 -20.16 41.79
C SER A 333 -4.91 -20.15 40.34
N PHE A 334 -5.78 -19.18 40.02
CA PHE A 334 -6.26 -18.95 38.66
C PHE A 334 -6.37 -17.45 38.36
N THR A 335 -6.24 -17.12 37.11
CA THR A 335 -6.52 -15.79 36.55
C THR A 335 -7.65 -15.92 35.55
N GLU A 336 -8.48 -14.89 35.44
CA GLU A 336 -9.61 -14.86 34.52
C GLU A 336 -9.51 -13.65 33.60
N ASP A 337 -9.67 -13.89 32.29
CA ASP A 337 -9.91 -12.87 31.27
C ASP A 337 -11.27 -13.16 30.61
N LYS A 338 -12.00 -12.12 30.16
CA LYS A 338 -13.35 -12.25 29.62
C LYS A 338 -13.35 -11.94 28.14
N PHE A 339 -14.00 -12.79 27.36
CA PHE A 339 -14.25 -12.49 25.95
C PHE A 339 -15.55 -11.68 25.83
N GLY A 340 -15.49 -10.56 25.12
CA GLY A 340 -16.67 -9.80 24.72
C GLY A 340 -17.53 -10.59 23.74
N ASN A 341 -18.86 -10.49 23.87
CA ASN A 341 -19.81 -11.08 22.93
C ASN A 341 -19.93 -10.27 21.65
#